data_46772d2ff599af8a267773764755500b
#
_entry.id   46772d2ff599af8a267773764755500b
#
_cell.length_a   1.000
_cell.length_b   1.000
_cell.length_c   1.000
_cell.angle_alpha   90.00
_cell.angle_beta   90.00
_cell.angle_gamma   90.00
#
_symmetry.space_group_name_H-M   'P 1'
#
loop_
_entity.id
_entity.type
_entity.pdbx_description
1 polymer ?
#
loop_
_entity_poly.entity_id
_entity_poly.type
_entity_poly.pdbx_seq_one_letter_code
_entity_poly.pdbx_strand_id
1 'polypeptide(L)'
;MNLDKIFHLKENHTDVKTEIMAGVTSFMTMAYILAVNPNILSAAGMDHGAVFSATAIASFLGTLCMALFANYPFALAPGMGLNAYFAYTVVLGMGYSWQVALAAVLAEGLIFILLSLFNVREAIFNAIPFNLKKAVSVGIGLFIAFIGLQNAKIVIGGSTLVGLFSLKGYNETLAEGLTASMSDAGITVLLAVIGVIITAVLVVKNIKGNILWGILITWGLGVICQFAGLYVPNPDLGFYSLLPDFSNGISIPSLAPIFCKFSLDGVPLLEFAVIIFAFLVVDIFDTIGTLIGVASKADMLDKDGKLPRIKGALMADAIGTTAGAMLGTSTVTTFVESASGVSEGGRTGLTSLTTAVLFLLSLLLSPVFLAIPSFATAPALIVVGFYMVGAVSDIDFKDPGQGIPAFVCIAAMPFFYSISEGISMGVISYVAVNAVTGKAKKISPIMYVLALLFILKYIFM
;
A
#
# COMPACT_ATOMS: atom_id res chain seq x y z
N MET A 1 -24.63 -0.17 25.85
CA MET A 1 -24.47 0.89 24.79
C MET A 1 -25.34 0.48 23.62
N ASN A 2 -26.25 1.30 23.15
CA ASN A 2 -27.14 0.91 22.05
C ASN A 2 -26.41 1.18 20.73
N LEU A 3 -25.77 0.13 20.16
CA LEU A 3 -24.98 0.19 18.91
C LEU A 3 -25.81 0.72 17.73
N ASP A 4 -27.11 0.45 17.71
CA ASP A 4 -28.02 0.95 16.69
C ASP A 4 -28.10 2.49 16.69
N LYS A 5 -28.06 3.13 17.87
CA LYS A 5 -28.05 4.61 17.97
C LYS A 5 -26.74 5.25 17.49
N ILE A 6 -25.62 4.53 17.58
CA ILE A 6 -24.30 5.05 17.21
C ILE A 6 -24.06 4.86 15.71
N PHE A 7 -24.36 3.67 15.19
CA PHE A 7 -24.02 3.27 13.84
C PHE A 7 -25.19 3.30 12.86
N HIS A 8 -26.42 3.62 13.35
CA HIS A 8 -27.63 3.70 12.51
C HIS A 8 -27.91 2.40 11.73
N LEU A 9 -27.80 1.24 12.42
CA LEU A 9 -27.85 -0.07 11.78
C LEU A 9 -29.17 -0.29 11.02
N LYS A 10 -30.32 0.03 11.63
CA LYS A 10 -31.63 -0.14 11.01
C LYS A 10 -31.82 0.76 9.80
N GLU A 11 -31.32 1.98 9.85
CA GLU A 11 -31.38 2.93 8.72
C GLU A 11 -30.55 2.43 7.53
N ASN A 12 -29.47 1.70 7.81
CA ASN A 12 -28.61 1.12 6.79
C ASN A 12 -28.97 -0.34 6.45
N HIS A 13 -30.14 -0.82 6.86
CA HIS A 13 -30.66 -2.17 6.57
C HIS A 13 -29.71 -3.31 6.95
N THR A 14 -29.04 -3.20 8.09
CA THR A 14 -28.06 -4.17 8.59
C THR A 14 -28.30 -4.50 10.07
N ASP A 15 -27.57 -5.47 10.59
CA ASP A 15 -27.61 -5.89 12.00
C ASP A 15 -26.20 -6.12 12.57
N VAL A 16 -26.11 -6.20 13.91
CA VAL A 16 -24.83 -6.33 14.62
C VAL A 16 -24.03 -7.56 14.18
N LYS A 17 -24.69 -8.69 13.92
CA LYS A 17 -24.02 -9.92 13.52
C LYS A 17 -23.40 -9.80 12.15
N THR A 18 -24.13 -9.26 11.19
CA THR A 18 -23.67 -8.99 9.82
C THR A 18 -22.48 -8.05 9.82
N GLU A 19 -22.54 -6.95 10.56
CA GLU A 19 -21.47 -5.96 10.68
C GLU A 19 -20.19 -6.55 11.29
N ILE A 20 -20.31 -7.36 12.36
CA ILE A 20 -19.16 -8.04 12.97
C ILE A 20 -18.54 -9.04 11.99
N MET A 21 -19.35 -9.86 11.31
CA MET A 21 -18.84 -10.81 10.31
C MET A 21 -18.16 -10.10 9.14
N ALA A 22 -18.72 -9.01 8.67
CA ALA A 22 -18.12 -8.15 7.65
C ALA A 22 -16.77 -7.57 8.11
N GLY A 23 -16.68 -7.11 9.36
CA GLY A 23 -15.44 -6.60 9.94
C GLY A 23 -14.35 -7.67 10.08
N VAL A 24 -14.72 -8.88 10.49
CA VAL A 24 -13.79 -10.03 10.52
C VAL A 24 -13.30 -10.35 9.10
N THR A 25 -14.19 -10.35 8.10
CA THR A 25 -13.82 -10.60 6.71
C THR A 25 -12.88 -9.53 6.17
N SER A 26 -13.16 -8.24 6.44
CA SER A 26 -12.25 -7.13 6.09
C SER A 26 -10.87 -7.31 6.73
N PHE A 27 -10.82 -7.60 8.02
CA PHE A 27 -9.55 -7.86 8.71
C PHE A 27 -8.79 -9.02 8.08
N MET A 28 -9.43 -10.15 7.81
CA MET A 28 -8.76 -11.33 7.22
C MET A 28 -8.17 -11.03 5.84
N THR A 29 -8.82 -10.17 5.05
CA THR A 29 -8.30 -9.77 3.73
C THR A 29 -7.19 -8.74 3.81
N MET A 30 -7.08 -7.97 4.91
CA MET A 30 -6.11 -6.91 5.13
C MET A 30 -4.95 -7.29 6.04
N ALA A 31 -5.09 -8.35 6.87
CA ALA A 31 -4.12 -8.70 7.91
C ALA A 31 -2.70 -8.98 7.37
N TYR A 32 -2.57 -9.24 6.07
CA TYR A 32 -1.27 -9.40 5.42
C TYR A 32 -0.37 -8.17 5.56
N ILE A 33 -0.96 -6.96 5.74
CA ILE A 33 -0.19 -5.72 5.91
C ILE A 33 0.68 -5.75 7.16
N LEU A 34 0.27 -6.50 8.18
CA LEU A 34 1.01 -6.68 9.43
C LEU A 34 2.35 -7.42 9.23
N ALA A 35 2.49 -8.20 8.16
CA ALA A 35 3.74 -8.83 7.78
C ALA A 35 4.45 -8.04 6.66
N VAL A 36 3.69 -7.54 5.69
CA VAL A 36 4.25 -6.89 4.51
C VAL A 36 4.84 -5.52 4.82
N ASN A 37 4.15 -4.68 5.61
CA ASN A 37 4.65 -3.33 5.91
C ASN A 37 5.96 -3.34 6.71
N PRO A 38 6.11 -4.15 7.79
CA PRO A 38 7.41 -4.31 8.45
C PRO A 38 8.52 -4.75 7.49
N ASN A 39 8.26 -5.69 6.61
CA ASN A 39 9.24 -6.15 5.63
C ASN A 39 9.68 -5.05 4.65
N ILE A 40 8.74 -4.21 4.18
CA ILE A 40 9.06 -3.10 3.27
C ILE A 40 9.85 -2.01 3.99
N LEU A 41 9.39 -1.55 5.16
CA LEU A 41 10.04 -0.44 5.87
C LEU A 41 11.35 -0.86 6.52
N SER A 42 11.55 -2.14 6.84
CA SER A 42 12.85 -2.65 7.30
C SER A 42 13.93 -2.57 6.22
N ALA A 43 13.57 -2.65 4.94
CA ALA A 43 14.50 -2.40 3.84
C ALA A 43 15.06 -0.96 3.88
N ALA A 44 14.30 -0.02 4.46
CA ALA A 44 14.75 1.36 4.71
C ALA A 44 15.55 1.51 6.02
N GLY A 45 15.86 0.43 6.73
CA GLY A 45 16.64 0.43 7.98
C GLY A 45 15.80 0.69 9.24
N MET A 46 14.47 0.59 9.18
CA MET A 46 13.61 0.71 10.36
C MET A 46 13.53 -0.61 11.13
N ASP A 47 13.35 -0.53 12.45
CA ASP A 47 13.20 -1.71 13.31
C ASP A 47 11.91 -2.49 12.97
N HIS A 48 12.07 -3.75 12.60
CA HIS A 48 10.99 -4.63 12.10
C HIS A 48 9.86 -4.82 13.10
N GLY A 49 10.20 -5.04 14.38
CA GLY A 49 9.22 -5.22 15.43
C GLY A 49 8.46 -3.93 15.76
N ALA A 50 9.18 -2.80 15.82
CA ALA A 50 8.56 -1.50 16.08
C ALA A 50 7.62 -1.12 14.94
N VAL A 51 7.99 -1.34 13.67
CA VAL A 51 7.11 -1.10 12.51
C VAL A 51 5.87 -1.98 12.55
N PHE A 52 5.97 -3.24 12.97
CA PHE A 52 4.79 -4.10 13.18
C PHE A 52 3.81 -3.46 14.17
N SER A 53 4.31 -3.03 15.34
CA SER A 53 3.48 -2.37 16.36
C SER A 53 2.88 -1.06 15.85
N ALA A 54 3.68 -0.25 15.15
CA ALA A 54 3.22 1.00 14.52
C ALA A 54 2.11 0.73 13.49
N THR A 55 2.27 -0.30 12.65
CA THR A 55 1.30 -0.71 11.64
C THR A 55 -0.04 -1.10 12.28
N ALA A 56 -0.01 -1.94 13.30
CA ALA A 56 -1.22 -2.41 13.98
C ALA A 56 -1.97 -1.26 14.66
N ILE A 57 -1.23 -0.39 15.39
CA ILE A 57 -1.83 0.74 16.12
C ILE A 57 -2.31 1.83 15.15
N ALA A 58 -1.56 2.16 14.11
CA ALA A 58 -1.98 3.15 13.12
C ALA A 58 -3.21 2.68 12.34
N SER A 59 -3.28 1.40 11.96
CA SER A 59 -4.45 0.79 11.33
C SER A 59 -5.67 0.81 12.27
N PHE A 60 -5.47 0.52 13.56
CA PHE A 60 -6.52 0.66 14.57
C PHE A 60 -7.04 2.11 14.62
N LEU A 61 -6.15 3.10 14.78
CA LEU A 61 -6.54 4.50 14.93
C LEU A 61 -7.23 5.04 13.68
N GLY A 62 -6.66 4.84 12.49
CA GLY A 62 -7.23 5.29 11.23
C GLY A 62 -8.61 4.67 10.96
N THR A 63 -8.74 3.35 11.17
CA THR A 63 -10.00 2.63 10.99
C THR A 63 -11.04 3.00 12.05
N LEU A 64 -10.64 3.26 13.29
CA LEU A 64 -11.51 3.79 14.34
C LEU A 64 -12.04 5.19 13.97
N CYS A 65 -11.18 6.07 13.47
CA CYS A 65 -11.60 7.38 12.97
C CYS A 65 -12.62 7.26 11.82
N MET A 66 -12.43 6.32 10.90
CA MET A 66 -13.38 6.03 9.82
C MET A 66 -14.74 5.59 10.38
N ALA A 67 -14.74 4.71 11.38
CA ALA A 67 -15.96 4.27 12.04
C ALA A 67 -16.74 5.41 12.69
N LEU A 68 -16.03 6.36 13.35
CA LEU A 68 -16.64 7.42 14.14
C LEU A 68 -17.00 8.66 13.33
N PHE A 69 -16.16 9.07 12.36
CA PHE A 69 -16.35 10.32 11.63
C PHE A 69 -17.18 10.14 10.35
N ALA A 70 -17.03 9.01 9.67
CA ALA A 70 -17.74 8.73 8.43
C ALA A 70 -18.87 7.72 8.58
N ASN A 71 -18.81 6.85 9.59
CA ASN A 71 -19.72 5.72 9.75
C ASN A 71 -19.76 4.84 8.49
N TYR A 72 -18.58 4.52 7.91
CA TYR A 72 -18.42 3.67 6.74
C TYR A 72 -17.77 2.34 7.10
N PRO A 73 -18.07 1.26 6.35
CA PRO A 73 -17.48 -0.07 6.55
C PRO A 73 -16.10 -0.19 5.89
N PHE A 74 -15.29 0.88 5.89
CA PHE A 74 -13.99 0.92 5.23
C PHE A 74 -12.87 0.90 6.27
N ALA A 75 -11.87 0.07 6.04
CA ALA A 75 -10.72 -0.05 6.91
C ALA A 75 -9.49 0.63 6.33
N LEU A 76 -8.66 1.17 7.20
CA LEU A 76 -7.45 1.90 6.86
C LEU A 76 -6.22 1.16 7.40
N ALA A 77 -5.14 1.21 6.63
CA ALA A 77 -3.82 0.72 7.03
C ALA A 77 -2.74 1.46 6.24
N PRO A 78 -1.43 1.29 6.57
CA PRO A 78 -0.34 1.85 5.75
C PRO A 78 -0.43 1.40 4.30
N GLY A 79 -0.55 2.37 3.36
CA GLY A 79 -0.81 2.14 1.95
C GLY A 79 0.38 1.53 1.23
N MET A 80 0.17 0.45 0.45
CA MET A 80 1.26 -0.31 -0.18
C MET A 80 2.10 0.54 -1.14
N GLY A 81 1.47 1.38 -1.97
CA GLY A 81 2.17 2.27 -2.88
C GLY A 81 2.98 3.33 -2.14
N LEU A 82 2.43 3.87 -1.06
CA LEU A 82 3.08 4.88 -0.22
C LEU A 82 4.22 4.28 0.61
N ASN A 83 4.07 3.04 1.10
CA ASN A 83 5.14 2.28 1.75
C ASN A 83 6.33 2.09 0.80
N ALA A 84 6.04 1.72 -0.45
CA ALA A 84 7.04 1.53 -1.48
C ALA A 84 7.72 2.86 -1.87
N TYR A 85 6.97 3.94 -2.02
CA TYR A 85 7.52 5.27 -2.25
C TYR A 85 8.42 5.71 -1.09
N PHE A 86 7.98 5.50 0.15
CA PHE A 86 8.76 5.77 1.35
C PHE A 86 10.11 5.03 1.33
N ALA A 87 10.07 3.69 1.26
CA ALA A 87 11.26 2.87 1.42
C ALA A 87 12.17 2.88 0.19
N TYR A 88 11.61 2.64 -0.99
CA TYR A 88 12.40 2.40 -2.19
C TYR A 88 12.73 3.68 -2.95
N THR A 89 11.83 4.67 -2.95
CA THR A 89 12.11 5.92 -3.67
C THR A 89 12.83 6.92 -2.77
N VAL A 90 12.24 7.29 -1.62
CA VAL A 90 12.81 8.36 -0.76
C VAL A 90 14.07 7.88 -0.05
N VAL A 91 14.03 6.72 0.63
CA VAL A 91 15.18 6.28 1.42
C VAL A 91 16.25 5.64 0.55
N LEU A 92 15.94 4.58 -0.19
CA LEU A 92 16.95 3.84 -0.95
C LEU A 92 17.34 4.53 -2.26
N GLY A 93 16.38 5.17 -2.95
CA GLY A 93 16.62 5.80 -4.24
C GLY A 93 17.24 7.19 -4.15
N MET A 94 16.68 8.05 -3.27
CA MET A 94 17.20 9.43 -3.06
C MET A 94 18.29 9.49 -2.00
N GLY A 95 18.49 8.43 -1.18
CA GLY A 95 19.53 8.35 -0.16
C GLY A 95 19.23 9.11 1.13
N TYR A 96 17.97 9.52 1.35
CA TYR A 96 17.57 10.18 2.59
C TYR A 96 17.33 9.18 3.73
N SER A 97 17.50 9.62 4.97
CA SER A 97 17.18 8.79 6.13
C SER A 97 15.67 8.55 6.21
N TRP A 98 15.28 7.43 6.82
CA TRP A 98 13.86 7.13 7.05
C TRP A 98 13.19 8.16 7.99
N GLN A 99 13.97 8.85 8.82
CA GLN A 99 13.51 9.94 9.69
C GLN A 99 13.04 11.16 8.86
N VAL A 100 13.73 11.45 7.75
CA VAL A 100 13.30 12.48 6.79
C VAL A 100 12.01 12.07 6.08
N ALA A 101 11.91 10.82 5.67
CA ALA A 101 10.69 10.29 5.06
C ALA A 101 9.50 10.34 6.03
N LEU A 102 9.68 10.00 7.33
CA LEU A 102 8.65 10.15 8.36
C LEU A 102 8.24 11.61 8.58
N ALA A 103 9.21 12.54 8.56
CA ALA A 103 8.91 13.97 8.66
C ALA A 103 8.05 14.44 7.48
N ALA A 104 8.32 13.94 6.27
CA ALA A 104 7.50 14.24 5.08
C ALA A 104 6.08 13.67 5.19
N VAL A 105 5.92 12.44 5.68
CA VAL A 105 4.59 11.84 5.93
C VAL A 105 3.82 12.60 7.02
N LEU A 106 4.51 13.07 8.08
CA LEU A 106 3.87 13.90 9.09
C LEU A 106 3.38 15.22 8.50
N ALA A 107 4.22 15.89 7.69
CA ALA A 107 3.85 17.14 7.03
C ALA A 107 2.69 16.93 6.05
N GLU A 108 2.69 15.83 5.29
CA GLU A 108 1.59 15.38 4.43
C GLU A 108 0.29 15.26 5.22
N GLY A 109 0.28 14.50 6.31
CA GLY A 109 -0.90 14.29 7.16
C GLY A 109 -1.47 15.61 7.71
N LEU A 110 -0.61 16.51 8.21
CA LEU A 110 -1.01 17.84 8.71
C LEU A 110 -1.61 18.69 7.57
N ILE A 111 -0.99 18.71 6.39
CA ILE A 111 -1.52 19.41 5.23
C ILE A 111 -2.87 18.82 4.84
N PHE A 112 -3.03 17.50 4.86
CA PHE A 112 -4.29 16.85 4.52
C PHE A 112 -5.41 17.14 5.52
N ILE A 113 -5.12 17.27 6.81
CA ILE A 113 -6.10 17.76 7.78
C ILE A 113 -6.61 19.13 7.34
N LEU A 114 -5.70 20.06 7.02
CA LEU A 114 -6.08 21.40 6.55
C LEU A 114 -6.88 21.36 5.25
N LEU A 115 -6.42 20.64 4.24
CA LEU A 115 -7.09 20.52 2.93
C LEU A 115 -8.47 19.86 3.04
N SER A 116 -8.65 18.92 3.98
CA SER A 116 -9.94 18.24 4.22
C SER A 116 -10.97 19.18 4.87
N LEU A 117 -10.53 20.15 5.66
CA LEU A 117 -11.41 21.18 6.24
C LEU A 117 -12.04 22.06 5.14
N PHE A 118 -11.31 22.34 4.05
CA PHE A 118 -11.70 23.23 2.96
C PHE A 118 -12.19 22.51 1.69
N ASN A 119 -12.36 21.18 1.71
CA ASN A 119 -12.77 20.34 0.56
C ASN A 119 -11.81 20.44 -0.67
N VAL A 120 -10.57 20.85 -0.48
CA VAL A 120 -9.59 21.03 -1.58
C VAL A 120 -9.16 19.69 -2.17
N ARG A 121 -9.03 18.63 -1.36
CA ARG A 121 -8.69 17.27 -1.83
C ARG A 121 -9.70 16.77 -2.86
N GLU A 122 -10.99 16.93 -2.59
CA GLU A 122 -12.06 16.54 -3.52
C GLU A 122 -11.99 17.36 -4.81
N ALA A 123 -11.72 18.67 -4.73
CA ALA A 123 -11.59 19.52 -5.90
C ALA A 123 -10.40 19.11 -6.79
N ILE A 124 -9.25 18.80 -6.21
CA ILE A 124 -8.07 18.30 -6.94
C ILE A 124 -8.41 16.98 -7.63
N PHE A 125 -8.97 16.03 -6.91
CA PHE A 125 -9.34 14.73 -7.47
C PHE A 125 -10.33 14.87 -8.64
N ASN A 126 -11.36 15.70 -8.49
CA ASN A 126 -12.37 15.91 -9.55
C ASN A 126 -11.78 16.61 -10.79
N ALA A 127 -10.71 17.37 -10.65
CA ALA A 127 -10.03 18.04 -11.75
C ALA A 127 -9.21 17.09 -12.64
N ILE A 128 -8.83 15.93 -12.12
CA ILE A 128 -8.01 14.95 -12.83
C ILE A 128 -8.88 14.10 -13.77
N PRO A 129 -8.48 13.89 -15.04
CA PRO A 129 -9.22 13.09 -16.00
C PRO A 129 -9.40 11.63 -15.54
N PHE A 130 -10.58 11.05 -15.83
CA PHE A 130 -10.94 9.71 -15.42
C PHE A 130 -9.90 8.65 -15.86
N ASN A 131 -9.47 8.68 -17.13
CA ASN A 131 -8.48 7.74 -17.64
C ASN A 131 -7.13 7.84 -16.91
N LEU A 132 -6.71 9.05 -16.54
CA LEU A 132 -5.47 9.24 -15.80
C LEU A 132 -5.58 8.71 -14.36
N LYS A 133 -6.74 8.88 -13.70
CA LYS A 133 -7.01 8.27 -12.38
C LYS A 133 -6.87 6.75 -12.44
N LYS A 134 -7.47 6.12 -13.45
CA LYS A 134 -7.37 4.66 -13.65
C LYS A 134 -5.94 4.24 -13.96
N ALA A 135 -5.22 5.02 -14.80
CA ALA A 135 -3.83 4.75 -15.14
C ALA A 135 -2.92 4.77 -13.91
N VAL A 136 -3.14 5.69 -12.96
CA VAL A 136 -2.38 5.72 -11.70
C VAL A 136 -2.58 4.43 -10.92
N SER A 137 -3.82 3.97 -10.74
CA SER A 137 -4.11 2.70 -10.04
C SER A 137 -3.43 1.50 -10.73
N VAL A 138 -3.51 1.42 -12.06
CA VAL A 138 -2.85 0.36 -12.85
C VAL A 138 -1.33 0.42 -12.70
N GLY A 139 -0.74 1.61 -12.79
CA GLY A 139 0.71 1.81 -12.66
C GLY A 139 1.22 1.44 -11.27
N ILE A 140 0.52 1.84 -10.21
CA ILE A 140 0.82 1.43 -8.83
C ILE A 140 0.74 -0.09 -8.71
N GLY A 141 -0.29 -0.72 -9.29
CA GLY A 141 -0.44 -2.17 -9.28
C GLY A 141 0.74 -2.91 -9.92
N LEU A 142 1.18 -2.47 -11.12
CA LEU A 142 2.36 -3.04 -11.78
C LEU A 142 3.64 -2.81 -10.97
N PHE A 143 3.79 -1.63 -10.37
CA PHE A 143 4.95 -1.30 -9.54
C PHE A 143 5.02 -2.18 -8.29
N ILE A 144 3.91 -2.36 -7.57
CA ILE A 144 3.83 -3.25 -6.39
C ILE A 144 4.12 -4.71 -6.77
N ALA A 145 3.56 -5.19 -7.90
CA ALA A 145 3.85 -6.54 -8.39
C ALA A 145 5.34 -6.70 -8.71
N PHE A 146 5.98 -5.69 -9.31
CA PHE A 146 7.40 -5.70 -9.62
C PHE A 146 8.26 -5.75 -8.34
N ILE A 147 7.90 -4.96 -7.31
CA ILE A 147 8.54 -5.06 -5.99
C ILE A 147 8.37 -6.48 -5.40
N GLY A 148 7.19 -7.08 -5.53
CA GLY A 148 6.96 -8.46 -5.09
C GLY A 148 7.89 -9.45 -5.78
N LEU A 149 8.07 -9.34 -7.09
CA LEU A 149 8.98 -10.18 -7.86
C LEU A 149 10.45 -10.01 -7.42
N GLN A 150 10.86 -8.78 -7.08
CA GLN A 150 12.22 -8.52 -6.58
C GLN A 150 12.42 -9.00 -5.14
N ASN A 151 11.46 -8.79 -4.25
CA ASN A 151 11.51 -9.27 -2.87
C ASN A 151 11.57 -10.81 -2.79
N ALA A 152 10.90 -11.49 -3.75
CA ALA A 152 10.97 -12.92 -3.93
C ALA A 152 12.27 -13.39 -4.58
N LYS A 153 13.16 -12.47 -5.01
CA LYS A 153 14.35 -12.78 -5.83
C LYS A 153 14.04 -13.50 -7.15
N ILE A 154 12.77 -13.50 -7.61
CA ILE A 154 12.40 -14.02 -8.94
C ILE A 154 12.98 -13.10 -10.01
N VAL A 155 12.91 -11.80 -9.80
CA VAL A 155 13.58 -10.78 -10.64
C VAL A 155 14.77 -10.24 -9.87
N ILE A 156 15.91 -10.22 -10.53
CA ILE A 156 17.20 -9.76 -9.99
C ILE A 156 17.80 -8.68 -10.90
N GLY A 157 18.81 -7.98 -10.42
CA GLY A 157 19.60 -7.07 -11.27
C GLY A 157 20.23 -7.82 -12.45
N GLY A 158 20.23 -7.21 -13.62
CA GLY A 158 20.78 -7.80 -14.85
C GLY A 158 21.74 -6.84 -15.56
N SER A 159 22.43 -7.36 -16.59
CA SER A 159 23.35 -6.57 -17.43
C SER A 159 22.62 -5.46 -18.23
N THR A 160 21.32 -5.60 -18.43
CA THR A 160 20.46 -4.55 -19.02
C THR A 160 19.73 -3.81 -17.91
N LEU A 161 18.52 -4.19 -17.58
CA LEU A 161 17.76 -3.57 -16.48
C LEU A 161 17.55 -4.60 -15.37
N VAL A 162 16.96 -5.71 -15.72
CA VAL A 162 16.67 -6.83 -14.81
C VAL A 162 16.83 -8.17 -15.54
N GLY A 163 17.02 -9.24 -14.75
CA GLY A 163 17.06 -10.62 -15.21
C GLY A 163 16.18 -11.51 -14.34
N LEU A 164 15.96 -12.73 -14.79
CA LEU A 164 15.32 -13.76 -13.97
C LEU A 164 16.38 -14.51 -13.17
N PHE A 165 16.06 -14.88 -11.94
CA PHE A 165 16.90 -15.75 -11.13
C PHE A 165 17.11 -17.10 -11.86
N SER A 166 18.36 -17.55 -11.94
CA SER A 166 18.70 -18.83 -12.55
C SER A 166 18.86 -19.91 -11.49
N LEU A 167 17.96 -20.89 -11.48
CA LEU A 167 18.09 -22.05 -10.61
C LEU A 167 19.32 -22.91 -10.95
N LYS A 168 19.86 -22.78 -12.14
CA LYS A 168 21.10 -23.45 -12.57
C LYS A 168 22.32 -22.72 -12.05
N GLY A 169 22.23 -21.38 -11.87
CA GLY A 169 23.30 -20.51 -11.39
C GLY A 169 23.17 -20.11 -9.93
N TYR A 170 22.47 -20.89 -9.10
CA TYR A 170 22.21 -20.53 -7.69
C TYR A 170 23.48 -20.40 -6.81
N ASN A 171 24.63 -20.85 -7.29
CA ASN A 171 25.95 -20.63 -6.64
C ASN A 171 26.61 -19.32 -7.12
N GLU A 172 25.92 -18.50 -7.93
CA GLU A 172 26.45 -17.22 -8.36
C GLU A 172 26.44 -16.20 -7.22
N THR A 173 27.40 -15.30 -7.24
CA THR A 173 27.58 -14.23 -6.26
C THR A 173 26.39 -13.27 -6.30
N LEU A 174 25.63 -13.16 -5.21
CA LEU A 174 24.42 -12.35 -5.15
C LEU A 174 24.70 -10.84 -5.06
N ALA A 175 25.72 -10.42 -4.43
CA ALA A 175 26.33 -9.07 -4.36
C ALA A 175 27.51 -9.12 -3.39
N GLU A 176 28.48 -8.24 -3.53
CA GLU A 176 29.60 -8.05 -2.58
C GLU A 176 30.39 -9.33 -2.19
N GLY A 177 30.45 -10.32 -3.09
CA GLY A 177 31.26 -11.52 -2.85
C GLY A 177 30.57 -12.63 -2.05
N LEU A 178 29.31 -12.47 -1.67
CA LEU A 178 28.54 -13.49 -0.97
C LEU A 178 27.92 -14.49 -1.95
N THR A 179 28.13 -15.79 -1.73
CA THR A 179 27.62 -16.84 -2.61
C THR A 179 26.34 -17.42 -2.05
N ALA A 180 25.24 -17.27 -2.79
CA ALA A 180 23.97 -17.89 -2.46
C ALA A 180 23.99 -19.38 -2.76
N SER A 181 23.31 -20.18 -1.95
CA SER A 181 23.15 -21.62 -2.15
C SER A 181 21.70 -21.99 -2.49
N MET A 182 21.50 -23.24 -2.94
CA MET A 182 20.16 -23.77 -3.14
C MET A 182 19.37 -23.87 -1.83
N SER A 183 20.05 -24.08 -0.70
CA SER A 183 19.44 -24.21 0.62
C SER A 183 19.07 -22.89 1.30
N ASP A 184 19.46 -21.74 0.74
CA ASP A 184 19.01 -20.42 1.20
C ASP A 184 18.23 -19.69 0.08
N ALA A 185 18.90 -19.01 -0.85
CA ALA A 185 18.23 -18.24 -1.89
C ALA A 185 17.46 -19.09 -2.90
N GLY A 186 17.99 -20.25 -3.32
CA GLY A 186 17.34 -21.08 -4.34
C GLY A 186 15.97 -21.61 -3.89
N ILE A 187 15.92 -22.17 -2.68
CA ILE A 187 14.67 -22.71 -2.14
C ILE A 187 13.63 -21.62 -1.87
N THR A 188 14.04 -20.42 -1.43
CA THR A 188 13.12 -19.31 -1.18
C THR A 188 12.47 -18.80 -2.47
N VAL A 189 13.21 -18.75 -3.58
CA VAL A 189 12.68 -18.42 -4.92
C VAL A 189 11.64 -19.46 -5.35
N LEU A 190 11.92 -20.74 -5.20
CA LEU A 190 10.97 -21.81 -5.52
C LEU A 190 9.71 -21.72 -4.67
N LEU A 191 9.86 -21.51 -3.37
CA LEU A 191 8.73 -21.35 -2.44
C LEU A 191 7.90 -20.12 -2.79
N ALA A 192 8.50 -19.01 -3.20
CA ALA A 192 7.78 -17.83 -3.65
C ALA A 192 6.97 -18.12 -4.91
N VAL A 193 7.54 -18.80 -5.92
CA VAL A 193 6.81 -19.18 -7.15
C VAL A 193 5.64 -20.10 -6.82
N ILE A 194 5.85 -21.11 -5.97
CA ILE A 194 4.78 -22.01 -5.50
C ILE A 194 3.72 -21.17 -4.75
N GLY A 195 4.13 -20.22 -3.91
CA GLY A 195 3.25 -19.32 -3.18
C GLY A 195 2.37 -18.45 -4.08
N VAL A 196 2.92 -17.94 -5.19
CA VAL A 196 2.13 -17.21 -6.20
C VAL A 196 1.05 -18.13 -6.79
N ILE A 197 1.40 -19.37 -7.14
CA ILE A 197 0.44 -20.34 -7.70
C ILE A 197 -0.66 -20.66 -6.68
N ILE A 198 -0.27 -20.93 -5.41
CA ILE A 198 -1.21 -21.24 -4.33
C ILE A 198 -2.17 -20.05 -4.15
N THR A 199 -1.63 -18.83 -4.02
CA THR A 199 -2.46 -17.64 -3.82
C THR A 199 -3.40 -17.40 -5.00
N ALA A 200 -2.93 -17.59 -6.24
CA ALA A 200 -3.76 -17.50 -7.43
C ALA A 200 -4.90 -18.54 -7.43
N VAL A 201 -4.64 -19.79 -7.01
CA VAL A 201 -5.67 -20.83 -6.88
C VAL A 201 -6.71 -20.44 -5.81
N LEU A 202 -6.27 -19.90 -4.67
CA LEU A 202 -7.17 -19.42 -3.62
C LEU A 202 -8.05 -18.26 -4.11
N VAL A 203 -7.49 -17.35 -4.91
CA VAL A 203 -8.22 -16.25 -5.57
C VAL A 203 -9.28 -16.79 -6.54
N VAL A 204 -8.91 -17.68 -7.44
CA VAL A 204 -9.83 -18.29 -8.42
C VAL A 204 -10.98 -19.05 -7.73
N LYS A 205 -10.70 -19.68 -6.58
CA LYS A 205 -11.70 -20.36 -5.76
C LYS A 205 -12.52 -19.41 -4.88
N ASN A 206 -12.31 -18.10 -4.95
CA ASN A 206 -12.97 -17.09 -4.14
C ASN A 206 -12.91 -17.37 -2.61
N ILE A 207 -11.78 -17.90 -2.12
CA ILE A 207 -11.59 -18.17 -0.70
C ILE A 207 -11.38 -16.83 0.02
N LYS A 208 -12.19 -16.57 1.06
CA LYS A 208 -12.07 -15.34 1.87
C LYS A 208 -10.71 -15.30 2.57
N GLY A 209 -10.06 -14.14 2.54
CA GLY A 209 -8.70 -13.99 3.07
C GLY A 209 -7.63 -14.72 2.25
N ASN A 210 -7.87 -14.94 0.94
CA ASN A 210 -6.98 -15.67 0.04
C ASN A 210 -5.52 -15.19 0.10
N ILE A 211 -5.28 -13.88 0.23
CA ILE A 211 -3.94 -13.30 0.33
C ILE A 211 -3.27 -13.76 1.63
N LEU A 212 -3.96 -13.64 2.77
CA LEU A 212 -3.43 -14.07 4.07
C LEU A 212 -3.16 -15.58 4.08
N TRP A 213 -4.11 -16.39 3.59
CA TRP A 213 -3.91 -17.83 3.47
C TRP A 213 -2.75 -18.19 2.54
N GLY A 214 -2.59 -17.44 1.43
CA GLY A 214 -1.44 -17.59 0.53
C GLY A 214 -0.11 -17.40 1.25
N ILE A 215 0.00 -16.34 2.06
CA ILE A 215 1.17 -16.07 2.89
C ILE A 215 1.40 -17.22 3.90
N LEU A 216 0.38 -17.57 4.68
CA LEU A 216 0.51 -18.57 5.74
C LEU A 216 0.89 -19.95 5.19
N ILE A 217 0.30 -20.37 4.08
CA ILE A 217 0.62 -21.66 3.43
C ILE A 217 2.05 -21.62 2.89
N THR A 218 2.46 -20.54 2.21
CA THR A 218 3.82 -20.40 1.67
C THR A 218 4.86 -20.40 2.79
N TRP A 219 4.59 -19.68 3.87
CA TRP A 219 5.44 -19.70 5.07
C TRP A 219 5.49 -21.08 5.71
N GLY A 220 4.34 -21.75 5.88
CA GLY A 220 4.27 -23.11 6.41
C GLY A 220 5.07 -24.12 5.58
N LEU A 221 5.04 -24.02 4.25
CA LEU A 221 5.91 -24.82 3.37
C LEU A 221 7.38 -24.51 3.62
N GLY A 222 7.74 -23.24 3.82
CA GLY A 222 9.09 -22.84 4.21
C GLY A 222 9.54 -23.47 5.53
N VAL A 223 8.69 -23.46 6.55
CA VAL A 223 8.94 -24.10 7.85
C VAL A 223 9.16 -25.61 7.68
N ILE A 224 8.35 -26.28 6.85
CA ILE A 224 8.54 -27.70 6.52
C ILE A 224 9.91 -27.91 5.85
N CYS A 225 10.28 -27.06 4.89
CA CYS A 225 11.60 -27.10 4.25
C CYS A 225 12.75 -26.90 5.26
N GLN A 226 12.57 -26.04 6.26
CA GLN A 226 13.57 -25.85 7.33
C GLN A 226 13.73 -27.10 8.17
N PHE A 227 12.65 -27.75 8.59
CA PHE A 227 12.73 -29.02 9.33
C PHE A 227 13.31 -30.17 8.48
N ALA A 228 13.07 -30.17 7.17
CA ALA A 228 13.61 -31.15 6.26
C ALA A 228 15.10 -30.89 5.88
N GLY A 229 15.70 -29.78 6.35
CA GLY A 229 17.07 -29.40 5.99
C GLY A 229 17.23 -28.89 4.55
N LEU A 230 16.12 -28.62 3.85
CA LEU A 230 16.13 -28.02 2.51
C LEU A 230 16.35 -26.51 2.56
N TYR A 231 15.82 -25.85 3.60
CA TYR A 231 16.11 -24.45 3.93
C TYR A 231 17.02 -24.43 5.15
N VAL A 232 18.18 -23.80 5.00
CA VAL A 232 19.16 -23.62 6.08
C VAL A 232 19.28 -22.13 6.35
N PRO A 233 18.93 -21.64 7.55
CA PRO A 233 19.09 -20.23 7.91
C PRO A 233 20.54 -19.78 7.73
N ASN A 234 20.72 -18.63 7.08
CA ASN A 234 22.00 -17.97 6.85
C ASN A 234 21.85 -16.47 7.16
N PRO A 235 22.00 -16.05 8.43
CA PRO A 235 21.80 -14.67 8.85
C PRO A 235 22.71 -13.66 8.13
N ASP A 236 23.91 -14.07 7.73
CA ASP A 236 24.88 -13.22 7.02
C ASP A 236 24.35 -12.78 5.63
N LEU A 237 23.45 -13.58 5.04
CA LEU A 237 22.78 -13.29 3.79
C LEU A 237 21.35 -12.77 3.99
N GLY A 238 20.91 -12.54 5.23
CA GLY A 238 19.56 -12.09 5.56
C GLY A 238 18.49 -13.19 5.56
N PHE A 239 18.88 -14.48 5.56
CA PHE A 239 17.97 -15.62 5.67
C PHE A 239 17.88 -16.10 7.11
N TYR A 240 16.87 -15.65 7.84
CA TYR A 240 16.67 -15.99 9.25
C TYR A 240 15.84 -17.26 9.44
N SER A 241 15.77 -17.75 10.69
CA SER A 241 14.86 -18.85 11.05
C SER A 241 13.40 -18.47 10.76
N LEU A 242 12.66 -19.42 10.20
CA LEU A 242 11.26 -19.26 9.86
C LEU A 242 10.32 -19.60 11.03
N LEU A 243 10.88 -20.01 12.17
CA LEU A 243 10.09 -20.37 13.35
C LEU A 243 9.77 -19.12 14.18
N PRO A 244 8.54 -19.00 14.68
CA PRO A 244 8.18 -17.93 15.60
C PRO A 244 9.01 -18.01 16.88
N ASP A 245 9.54 -16.88 17.32
CA ASP A 245 10.29 -16.78 18.57
C ASP A 245 9.35 -16.44 19.75
N PHE A 246 9.12 -17.41 20.60
CA PHE A 246 8.35 -17.25 21.85
C PHE A 246 9.24 -17.19 23.10
N SER A 247 10.56 -17.03 22.96
CA SER A 247 11.50 -17.01 24.10
C SER A 247 11.17 -15.93 25.13
N ASN A 248 10.65 -14.78 24.67
CA ASN A 248 10.19 -13.68 25.51
C ASN A 248 8.68 -13.71 25.80
N GLY A 249 8.00 -14.84 25.55
CA GLY A 249 6.55 -14.98 25.66
C GLY A 249 5.80 -14.14 24.62
N ILE A 250 4.54 -13.77 24.95
CA ILE A 250 3.75 -12.84 24.14
C ILE A 250 4.14 -11.43 24.57
N SER A 251 5.07 -10.82 23.85
CA SER A 251 5.52 -9.44 24.11
C SER A 251 5.16 -8.55 22.92
N ILE A 252 4.59 -7.37 23.20
CA ILE A 252 4.34 -6.36 22.17
C ILE A 252 5.67 -5.64 21.91
N PRO A 253 6.17 -5.64 20.65
CA PRO A 253 7.40 -4.93 20.32
C PRO A 253 7.31 -3.43 20.64
N SER A 254 8.38 -2.89 21.20
CA SER A 254 8.43 -1.49 21.64
C SER A 254 8.45 -0.55 20.43
N LEU A 255 7.69 0.54 20.50
CA LEU A 255 7.73 1.64 19.52
C LEU A 255 8.92 2.57 19.70
N ALA A 256 9.65 2.49 20.82
CA ALA A 256 10.72 3.45 21.19
C ALA A 256 11.77 3.69 20.09
N PRO A 257 12.17 2.70 19.25
CA PRO A 257 13.13 2.93 18.20
C PRO A 257 12.67 3.90 17.10
N ILE A 258 11.34 4.01 16.86
CA ILE A 258 10.79 4.75 15.72
C ILE A 258 9.78 5.85 16.11
N PHE A 259 9.26 5.82 17.34
CA PHE A 259 8.23 6.76 17.80
C PHE A 259 8.73 8.22 17.80
N CYS A 260 8.05 9.08 17.04
CA CYS A 260 8.36 10.50 16.86
C CYS A 260 9.83 10.77 16.46
N LYS A 261 10.45 9.86 15.72
CA LYS A 261 11.83 10.02 15.24
C LYS A 261 11.86 10.75 13.90
N PHE A 262 11.63 12.04 13.94
CA PHE A 262 11.69 12.91 12.77
C PHE A 262 13.05 13.60 12.68
N SER A 263 13.57 13.79 11.46
CA SER A 263 14.74 14.62 11.17
C SER A 263 14.52 15.37 9.86
N LEU A 264 15.15 16.53 9.76
CA LEU A 264 15.29 17.28 8.51
C LEU A 264 16.75 17.37 8.08
N ASP A 265 17.63 16.57 8.72
CA ASP A 265 19.06 16.61 8.47
C ASP A 265 19.39 16.15 7.05
N GLY A 266 20.19 16.94 6.36
CA GLY A 266 20.71 16.60 5.04
C GLY A 266 19.71 16.74 3.88
N VAL A 267 18.47 17.20 4.12
CA VAL A 267 17.49 17.43 3.04
C VAL A 267 17.35 18.93 2.75
N PRO A 268 17.59 19.39 1.51
CA PRO A 268 17.28 20.75 1.12
C PRO A 268 15.78 21.04 1.19
N LEU A 269 15.40 22.24 1.60
CA LEU A 269 13.98 22.60 1.79
C LEU A 269 13.14 22.38 0.52
N LEU A 270 13.70 22.66 -0.65
CA LEU A 270 13.01 22.45 -1.93
C LEU A 270 12.74 20.97 -2.19
N GLU A 271 13.74 20.10 -1.98
CA GLU A 271 13.61 18.65 -2.16
C GLU A 271 12.64 18.06 -1.15
N PHE A 272 12.69 18.53 0.11
CA PHE A 272 11.71 18.13 1.12
C PHE A 272 10.28 18.51 0.72
N ALA A 273 10.07 19.72 0.20
CA ALA A 273 8.76 20.14 -0.31
C ALA A 273 8.29 19.26 -1.50
N VAL A 274 9.19 18.83 -2.37
CA VAL A 274 8.88 17.92 -3.48
C VAL A 274 8.53 16.52 -2.98
N ILE A 275 9.23 16.01 -1.98
CA ILE A 275 8.91 14.72 -1.35
C ILE A 275 7.51 14.76 -0.74
N ILE A 276 7.18 15.81 0.03
CA ILE A 276 5.83 16.02 0.59
C ILE A 276 4.79 16.09 -0.52
N PHE A 277 5.04 16.87 -1.57
CA PHE A 277 4.12 17.01 -2.70
C PHE A 277 3.86 15.67 -3.40
N ALA A 278 4.88 14.84 -3.55
CA ALA A 278 4.73 13.52 -4.14
C ALA A 278 3.87 12.60 -3.25
N PHE A 279 4.10 12.57 -1.93
CA PHE A 279 3.24 11.86 -0.99
C PHE A 279 1.78 12.34 -1.09
N LEU A 280 1.55 13.65 -1.04
CA LEU A 280 0.22 14.25 -1.18
C LEU A 280 -0.51 13.80 -2.45
N VAL A 281 0.18 13.84 -3.58
CA VAL A 281 -0.44 13.46 -4.86
C VAL A 281 -0.75 11.96 -4.90
N VAL A 282 0.19 11.11 -4.51
CA VAL A 282 -0.02 9.64 -4.47
C VAL A 282 -1.19 9.28 -3.57
N ASP A 283 -1.25 9.85 -2.35
CA ASP A 283 -2.32 9.56 -1.41
C ASP A 283 -3.69 10.07 -1.86
N ILE A 284 -3.78 11.25 -2.49
CA ILE A 284 -5.04 11.73 -3.09
C ILE A 284 -5.60 10.71 -4.07
N PHE A 285 -4.75 10.16 -4.95
CA PHE A 285 -5.18 9.16 -5.93
C PHE A 285 -5.57 7.84 -5.27
N ASP A 286 -4.78 7.37 -4.32
CA ASP A 286 -5.00 6.08 -3.66
C ASP A 286 -6.27 6.13 -2.79
N THR A 287 -6.36 7.09 -1.88
CA THR A 287 -7.48 7.22 -0.95
C THR A 287 -8.81 7.47 -1.66
N ILE A 288 -8.90 8.51 -2.51
CA ILE A 288 -10.19 8.87 -3.11
C ILE A 288 -10.58 7.84 -4.17
N GLY A 289 -9.61 7.31 -4.91
CA GLY A 289 -9.83 6.23 -5.87
C GLY A 289 -10.42 4.98 -5.19
N THR A 290 -9.85 4.58 -4.06
CA THR A 290 -10.32 3.45 -3.26
C THR A 290 -11.68 3.71 -2.62
N LEU A 291 -11.87 4.87 -1.98
CA LEU A 291 -13.16 5.25 -1.37
C LEU A 291 -14.31 5.17 -2.37
N ILE A 292 -14.15 5.77 -3.55
CA ILE A 292 -15.19 5.75 -4.59
C ILE A 292 -15.35 4.35 -5.17
N GLY A 293 -14.26 3.61 -5.40
CA GLY A 293 -14.29 2.25 -5.93
C GLY A 293 -15.04 1.28 -5.02
N VAL A 294 -14.76 1.31 -3.71
CA VAL A 294 -15.44 0.46 -2.71
C VAL A 294 -16.88 0.92 -2.48
N ALA A 295 -17.13 2.23 -2.40
CA ALA A 295 -18.46 2.79 -2.23
C ALA A 295 -19.38 2.47 -3.42
N SER A 296 -18.85 2.46 -4.65
CA SER A 296 -19.59 2.06 -5.84
C SER A 296 -20.06 0.60 -5.78
N LYS A 297 -19.19 -0.31 -5.31
CA LYS A 297 -19.56 -1.73 -5.10
C LYS A 297 -20.58 -1.93 -3.98
N ALA A 298 -20.69 -0.97 -3.07
CA ALA A 298 -21.59 -0.98 -1.91
C ALA A 298 -22.93 -0.29 -2.18
N ASP A 299 -23.14 0.27 -3.38
CA ASP A 299 -24.29 1.14 -3.71
C ASP A 299 -24.43 2.32 -2.73
N MET A 300 -23.28 2.86 -2.25
CA MET A 300 -23.23 3.96 -1.29
C MET A 300 -23.06 5.34 -1.94
N LEU A 301 -22.91 5.39 -3.27
CA LEU A 301 -22.81 6.64 -4.01
C LEU A 301 -24.22 7.26 -4.19
N ASP A 302 -24.28 8.59 -4.15
CA ASP A 302 -25.51 9.32 -4.46
C ASP A 302 -25.81 9.32 -5.98
N LYS A 303 -26.91 9.98 -6.36
CA LYS A 303 -27.36 10.05 -7.76
C LYS A 303 -26.36 10.77 -8.68
N ASP A 304 -25.49 11.59 -8.12
CA ASP A 304 -24.44 12.33 -8.83
C ASP A 304 -23.10 11.55 -8.85
N GLY A 305 -23.09 10.32 -8.35
CA GLY A 305 -21.89 9.48 -8.24
C GLY A 305 -20.91 9.94 -7.16
N LYS A 306 -21.35 10.75 -6.19
CA LYS A 306 -20.53 11.22 -5.08
C LYS A 306 -20.77 10.38 -3.84
N LEU A 307 -19.73 10.27 -3.01
CA LEU A 307 -19.82 9.60 -1.71
C LEU A 307 -20.32 10.59 -0.65
N PRO A 308 -21.53 10.40 -0.09
CA PRO A 308 -22.00 11.19 1.04
C PRO A 308 -21.01 11.13 2.19
N ARG A 309 -20.84 12.17 2.99
CA ARG A 309 -19.91 12.19 4.14
C ARG A 309 -18.43 11.92 3.78
N ILE A 310 -18.00 12.10 2.51
CA ILE A 310 -16.61 11.92 2.07
C ILE A 310 -15.63 12.75 2.92
N LYS A 311 -16.04 13.91 3.40
CA LYS A 311 -15.23 14.76 4.28
C LYS A 311 -14.82 14.05 5.57
N GLY A 312 -15.72 13.28 6.19
CA GLY A 312 -15.42 12.48 7.38
C GLY A 312 -14.43 11.36 7.08
N ALA A 313 -14.55 10.71 5.91
CA ALA A 313 -13.63 9.67 5.48
C ALA A 313 -12.23 10.22 5.18
N LEU A 314 -12.14 11.36 4.48
CA LEU A 314 -10.87 12.04 4.19
C LEU A 314 -10.20 12.58 5.46
N MET A 315 -10.98 12.99 6.47
CA MET A 315 -10.45 13.40 7.76
C MET A 315 -9.89 12.21 8.55
N ALA A 316 -10.58 11.06 8.52
CA ALA A 316 -10.09 9.83 9.16
C ALA A 316 -8.75 9.37 8.55
N ASP A 317 -8.61 9.45 7.25
CA ASP A 317 -7.40 9.18 6.50
C ASP A 317 -6.25 10.13 6.91
N ALA A 318 -6.50 11.44 6.92
CA ALA A 318 -5.50 12.44 7.31
C ALA A 318 -5.02 12.30 8.77
N ILE A 319 -5.95 11.99 9.70
CA ILE A 319 -5.61 11.72 11.10
C ILE A 319 -4.85 10.40 11.22
N GLY A 320 -5.27 9.36 10.48
CA GLY A 320 -4.56 8.08 10.42
C GLY A 320 -3.12 8.25 9.94
N THR A 321 -2.89 9.01 8.88
CA THR A 321 -1.57 9.35 8.35
C THR A 321 -0.71 10.10 9.35
N THR A 322 -1.27 11.16 9.98
CA THR A 322 -0.55 11.95 10.99
C THR A 322 -0.15 11.07 12.19
N ALA A 323 -1.09 10.28 12.70
CA ALA A 323 -0.82 9.36 13.81
C ALA A 323 0.16 8.26 13.40
N GLY A 324 0.03 7.72 12.18
CA GLY A 324 0.93 6.72 11.62
C GLY A 324 2.37 7.21 11.55
N ALA A 325 2.60 8.43 11.06
CA ALA A 325 3.91 9.05 11.03
C ALA A 325 4.51 9.22 12.45
N MET A 326 3.71 9.66 13.43
CA MET A 326 4.15 9.77 14.82
C MET A 326 4.51 8.39 15.41
N LEU A 327 3.76 7.36 15.09
CA LEU A 327 4.02 5.99 15.53
C LEU A 327 5.23 5.37 14.83
N GLY A 328 5.65 5.89 13.68
CA GLY A 328 6.79 5.39 12.90
C GLY A 328 6.39 4.45 11.76
N THR A 329 5.27 4.72 11.10
CA THR A 329 4.88 4.05 9.85
C THR A 329 4.59 5.07 8.75
N SER A 330 4.44 4.62 7.52
CA SER A 330 4.13 5.47 6.37
C SER A 330 2.66 5.91 6.36
N THR A 331 2.26 6.61 5.30
CA THR A 331 0.90 7.13 5.08
C THR A 331 -0.16 6.04 5.24
N VAL A 332 -1.17 6.31 6.07
CA VAL A 332 -2.31 5.42 6.32
C VAL A 332 -3.46 5.82 5.40
N THR A 333 -3.96 4.88 4.60
CA THR A 333 -4.97 5.12 3.58
C THR A 333 -6.07 4.06 3.61
N THR A 334 -7.19 4.32 2.94
CA THR A 334 -8.30 3.36 2.82
C THR A 334 -7.92 2.20 1.92
N PHE A 335 -8.21 0.97 2.34
CA PHE A 335 -7.88 -0.26 1.63
C PHE A 335 -9.03 -0.75 0.75
N VAL A 336 -8.71 -1.15 -0.49
CA VAL A 336 -9.67 -1.72 -1.45
C VAL A 336 -10.24 -3.06 -0.98
N GLU A 337 -9.53 -3.79 -0.16
CA GLU A 337 -9.95 -5.03 0.48
C GLU A 337 -11.17 -4.87 1.39
N SER A 338 -11.48 -3.63 1.82
CA SER A 338 -12.73 -3.30 2.50
C SER A 338 -13.97 -3.73 1.70
N ALA A 339 -13.84 -3.83 0.36
CA ALA A 339 -14.88 -4.37 -0.50
C ALA A 339 -15.32 -5.80 -0.13
N SER A 340 -14.43 -6.58 0.50
CA SER A 340 -14.75 -7.94 0.97
C SER A 340 -15.77 -7.92 2.12
N GLY A 341 -15.56 -7.05 3.11
CA GLY A 341 -16.54 -6.86 4.18
C GLY A 341 -17.85 -6.26 3.70
N VAL A 342 -17.78 -5.31 2.77
CA VAL A 342 -18.96 -4.74 2.12
C VAL A 342 -19.78 -5.82 1.39
N SER A 343 -19.12 -6.75 0.71
CA SER A 343 -19.77 -7.89 0.03
C SER A 343 -20.43 -8.86 1.00
N GLU A 344 -20.00 -8.91 2.26
CA GLU A 344 -20.64 -9.68 3.35
C GLU A 344 -21.83 -8.95 3.98
N GLY A 345 -22.16 -7.76 3.53
CA GLY A 345 -23.28 -6.98 4.03
C GLY A 345 -22.86 -5.86 5.00
N GLY A 346 -21.58 -5.58 5.20
CA GLY A 346 -21.11 -4.43 5.97
C GLY A 346 -21.57 -3.12 5.34
N ARG A 347 -22.17 -2.24 6.14
CA ARG A 347 -22.77 -0.97 5.67
C ARG A 347 -22.40 0.20 6.56
N THR A 348 -21.89 -0.04 7.75
CA THR A 348 -21.70 0.98 8.77
C THR A 348 -20.31 0.96 9.40
N GLY A 349 -20.03 1.97 10.21
CA GLY A 349 -18.79 2.03 10.98
C GLY A 349 -18.59 0.91 12.00
N LEU A 350 -19.62 0.09 12.28
CA LEU A 350 -19.46 -1.06 13.16
C LEU A 350 -18.57 -2.14 12.53
N THR A 351 -18.65 -2.31 11.19
CA THR A 351 -17.69 -3.14 10.42
C THR A 351 -16.27 -2.63 10.62
N SER A 352 -16.03 -1.33 10.44
CA SER A 352 -14.71 -0.72 10.63
C SER A 352 -14.23 -0.82 12.08
N LEU A 353 -15.11 -0.58 13.06
CA LEU A 353 -14.76 -0.76 14.49
C LEU A 353 -14.32 -2.19 14.79
N THR A 354 -14.99 -3.18 14.24
CA THR A 354 -14.61 -4.59 14.41
C THR A 354 -13.24 -4.86 13.81
N THR A 355 -12.98 -4.38 12.58
CA THR A 355 -11.68 -4.50 11.92
C THR A 355 -10.59 -3.79 12.73
N ALA A 356 -10.86 -2.59 13.23
CA ALA A 356 -9.93 -1.83 14.07
C ALA A 356 -9.52 -2.61 15.31
N VAL A 357 -10.50 -3.15 16.06
CA VAL A 357 -10.22 -3.95 17.26
C VAL A 357 -9.37 -5.17 16.94
N LEU A 358 -9.60 -5.83 15.81
CA LEU A 358 -8.81 -6.98 15.39
C LEU A 358 -7.37 -6.60 15.04
N PHE A 359 -7.13 -5.42 14.43
CA PHE A 359 -5.77 -4.89 14.26
C PHE A 359 -5.07 -4.66 15.61
N LEU A 360 -5.76 -4.12 16.60
CA LEU A 360 -5.18 -3.94 17.94
C LEU A 360 -4.87 -5.28 18.61
N LEU A 361 -5.78 -6.25 18.51
CA LEU A 361 -5.58 -7.59 19.06
C LEU A 361 -4.44 -8.36 18.37
N SER A 362 -4.12 -8.04 17.11
CA SER A 362 -3.02 -8.67 16.39
C SER A 362 -1.65 -8.40 17.02
N LEU A 363 -1.50 -7.36 17.86
CA LEU A 363 -0.29 -7.13 18.64
C LEU A 363 0.09 -8.31 19.51
N LEU A 364 -0.89 -9.09 20.00
CA LEU A 364 -0.66 -10.30 20.78
C LEU A 364 -0.10 -11.46 19.94
N LEU A 365 -0.20 -11.37 18.61
CA LEU A 365 0.30 -12.34 17.65
C LEU A 365 1.63 -11.91 17.02
N SER A 366 2.32 -10.93 17.59
CA SER A 366 3.57 -10.39 17.08
C SER A 366 4.63 -11.46 16.77
N PRO A 367 4.88 -12.50 17.60
CA PRO A 367 5.89 -13.50 17.27
C PRO A 367 5.57 -14.28 15.98
N VAL A 368 4.27 -14.45 15.67
CA VAL A 368 3.82 -15.13 14.45
C VAL A 368 4.03 -14.26 13.23
N PHE A 369 3.56 -13.00 13.27
CA PHE A 369 3.68 -12.09 12.11
C PHE A 369 5.12 -11.73 11.79
N LEU A 370 5.97 -11.56 12.82
CA LEU A 370 7.38 -11.22 12.66
C LEU A 370 8.24 -12.37 12.11
N ALA A 371 7.78 -13.61 12.24
CA ALA A 371 8.46 -14.78 11.66
C ALA A 371 8.16 -14.97 10.16
N ILE A 372 7.20 -14.23 9.59
CA ILE A 372 6.81 -14.36 8.18
C ILE A 372 7.87 -13.70 7.28
N PRO A 373 8.60 -14.46 6.46
CA PRO A 373 9.68 -13.93 5.64
C PRO A 373 9.18 -13.24 4.36
N SER A 374 10.03 -12.44 3.73
CA SER A 374 9.72 -11.69 2.52
C SER A 374 9.31 -12.58 1.33
N PHE A 375 9.89 -13.78 1.19
CA PHE A 375 9.48 -14.70 0.12
C PHE A 375 8.04 -15.22 0.28
N ALA A 376 7.52 -15.26 1.50
CA ALA A 376 6.13 -15.65 1.76
C ALA A 376 5.15 -14.48 1.59
N THR A 377 5.61 -13.23 1.79
CA THR A 377 4.77 -12.03 1.57
C THR A 377 4.79 -11.55 0.11
N ALA A 378 5.82 -11.89 -0.67
CA ALA A 378 5.93 -11.50 -2.07
C ALA A 378 4.75 -11.93 -2.96
N PRO A 379 4.19 -13.15 -2.84
CA PRO A 379 2.97 -13.54 -3.55
C PRO A 379 1.79 -12.59 -3.31
N ALA A 380 1.66 -12.07 -2.09
CA ALA A 380 0.62 -11.09 -1.76
C ALA A 380 0.78 -9.79 -2.57
N LEU A 381 2.01 -9.26 -2.65
CA LEU A 381 2.31 -8.05 -3.44
C LEU A 381 1.95 -8.25 -4.91
N ILE A 382 2.30 -9.40 -5.48
CA ILE A 382 2.02 -9.74 -6.87
C ILE A 382 0.51 -9.80 -7.13
N VAL A 383 -0.24 -10.44 -6.22
CA VAL A 383 -1.71 -10.59 -6.36
C VAL A 383 -2.44 -9.26 -6.10
N VAL A 384 -2.00 -8.45 -5.14
CA VAL A 384 -2.53 -7.09 -4.94
C VAL A 384 -2.30 -6.25 -6.18
N GLY A 385 -1.10 -6.31 -6.77
CA GLY A 385 -0.80 -5.67 -8.04
C GLY A 385 -1.75 -6.12 -9.16
N PHE A 386 -2.03 -7.41 -9.26
CA PHE A 386 -3.01 -7.95 -10.22
C PHE A 386 -4.41 -7.35 -10.03
N TYR A 387 -4.92 -7.24 -8.81
CA TYR A 387 -6.22 -6.62 -8.55
C TYR A 387 -6.27 -5.15 -8.99
N MET A 388 -5.20 -4.40 -8.77
CA MET A 388 -5.13 -2.98 -9.17
C MET A 388 -5.03 -2.83 -10.70
N VAL A 389 -4.31 -3.72 -11.39
CA VAL A 389 -4.19 -3.74 -12.85
C VAL A 389 -5.55 -3.98 -13.54
N GLY A 390 -6.50 -4.60 -12.88
CA GLY A 390 -7.86 -4.80 -13.40
C GLY A 390 -8.54 -3.51 -13.89
N ALA A 391 -8.18 -2.35 -13.31
CA ALA A 391 -8.69 -1.04 -13.73
C ALA A 391 -8.28 -0.63 -15.16
N VAL A 392 -7.37 -1.35 -15.81
CA VAL A 392 -6.93 -1.10 -17.20
C VAL A 392 -8.08 -1.22 -18.20
N SER A 393 -9.06 -2.09 -17.92
CA SER A 393 -10.23 -2.28 -18.79
C SER A 393 -11.13 -1.04 -18.88
N ASP A 394 -11.03 -0.12 -17.91
CA ASP A 394 -11.83 1.10 -17.85
C ASP A 394 -11.16 2.27 -18.60
N ILE A 395 -9.92 2.09 -19.09
CA ILE A 395 -9.16 3.12 -19.80
C ILE A 395 -9.54 3.14 -21.27
N ASP A 396 -9.94 4.30 -21.77
CA ASP A 396 -10.18 4.49 -23.19
C ASP A 396 -8.87 4.71 -23.98
N PHE A 397 -8.30 3.65 -24.52
CA PHE A 397 -7.15 3.70 -25.40
C PHE A 397 -7.49 4.07 -26.86
N LYS A 398 -8.79 4.17 -27.22
CA LYS A 398 -9.20 4.55 -28.58
C LYS A 398 -9.05 6.04 -28.84
N ASP A 399 -9.13 6.89 -27.80
CA ASP A 399 -8.75 8.31 -27.90
C ASP A 399 -7.25 8.44 -27.54
N PRO A 400 -6.36 8.68 -28.52
CA PRO A 400 -4.92 8.85 -28.24
C PRO A 400 -4.60 9.98 -27.28
N GLY A 401 -5.45 11.03 -27.24
CA GLY A 401 -5.29 12.15 -26.29
C GLY A 401 -5.49 11.75 -24.84
N GLN A 402 -6.17 10.63 -24.58
CA GLN A 402 -6.34 10.03 -23.27
C GLN A 402 -5.43 8.81 -23.07
N GLY A 403 -5.33 7.95 -24.08
CA GLY A 403 -4.61 6.69 -24.01
C GLY A 403 -3.09 6.85 -23.90
N ILE A 404 -2.48 7.80 -24.64
CA ILE A 404 -1.03 8.01 -24.57
C ILE A 404 -0.59 8.47 -23.17
N PRO A 405 -1.20 9.51 -22.56
CA PRO A 405 -0.88 9.89 -21.19
C PRO A 405 -1.09 8.77 -20.16
N ALA A 406 -2.17 7.99 -20.33
CA ALA A 406 -2.43 6.83 -19.47
C ALA A 406 -1.32 5.78 -19.60
N PHE A 407 -0.92 5.43 -20.83
CA PHE A 407 0.18 4.50 -21.08
C PHE A 407 1.50 4.99 -20.48
N VAL A 408 1.85 6.27 -20.69
CA VAL A 408 3.06 6.85 -20.11
C VAL A 408 3.05 6.77 -18.58
N CYS A 409 1.92 7.11 -17.95
CA CYS A 409 1.75 7.00 -16.50
C CYS A 409 1.98 5.56 -16.00
N ILE A 410 1.35 4.58 -16.66
CA ILE A 410 1.43 3.16 -16.28
C ILE A 410 2.86 2.62 -16.45
N ALA A 411 3.47 2.88 -17.60
CA ALA A 411 4.78 2.32 -17.93
C ALA A 411 5.92 2.95 -17.10
N ALA A 412 5.84 4.26 -16.84
CA ALA A 412 6.89 4.97 -16.13
C ALA A 412 7.06 4.48 -14.67
N MET A 413 5.99 4.06 -13.98
CA MET A 413 6.08 3.64 -12.58
C MET A 413 7.02 2.45 -12.36
N PRO A 414 6.87 1.30 -13.01
CA PRO A 414 7.82 0.20 -12.84
C PRO A 414 9.17 0.45 -13.50
N PHE A 415 9.26 1.18 -14.63
CA PHE A 415 10.51 1.39 -15.34
C PHE A 415 11.44 2.37 -14.64
N PHE A 416 10.90 3.42 -14.02
CA PHE A 416 11.68 4.36 -13.21
C PHE A 416 11.70 4.02 -11.72
N TYR A 417 11.07 2.92 -11.34
CA TYR A 417 10.95 2.48 -9.94
C TYR A 417 10.37 3.56 -9.03
N SER A 418 9.39 4.32 -9.54
CA SER A 418 8.81 5.46 -8.83
C SER A 418 7.38 5.76 -9.26
N ILE A 419 6.45 5.74 -8.29
CA ILE A 419 5.06 6.14 -8.48
C ILE A 419 4.96 7.62 -8.85
N SER A 420 5.74 8.47 -8.16
CA SER A 420 5.77 9.91 -8.38
C SER A 420 6.17 10.26 -9.82
N GLU A 421 7.16 9.54 -10.40
CA GLU A 421 7.58 9.76 -11.79
C GLU A 421 6.47 9.37 -12.77
N GLY A 422 5.78 8.25 -12.52
CA GLY A 422 4.66 7.85 -13.37
C GLY A 422 3.52 8.86 -13.38
N ILE A 423 3.14 9.38 -12.21
CA ILE A 423 2.10 10.41 -12.09
C ILE A 423 2.55 11.70 -12.79
N SER A 424 3.79 12.14 -12.53
CA SER A 424 4.35 13.38 -13.12
C SER A 424 4.32 13.32 -14.64
N MET A 425 4.86 12.25 -15.23
CA MET A 425 4.90 12.05 -16.67
C MET A 425 3.51 11.91 -17.28
N GLY A 426 2.60 11.23 -16.59
CA GLY A 426 1.20 11.10 -17.00
C GLY A 426 0.50 12.47 -17.09
N VAL A 427 0.64 13.29 -16.05
CA VAL A 427 0.04 14.64 -15.99
C VAL A 427 0.66 15.58 -17.04
N ILE A 428 1.98 15.61 -17.14
CA ILE A 428 2.67 16.47 -18.13
C ILE A 428 2.28 16.06 -19.54
N SER A 429 2.31 14.76 -19.87
CA SER A 429 1.94 14.27 -21.20
C SER A 429 0.48 14.55 -21.54
N TYR A 430 -0.45 14.42 -20.55
CA TYR A 430 -1.85 14.75 -20.75
C TYR A 430 -2.05 16.23 -21.13
N VAL A 431 -1.42 17.12 -20.37
CA VAL A 431 -1.53 18.56 -20.62
C VAL A 431 -0.88 18.92 -21.97
N ALA A 432 0.34 18.43 -22.24
CA ALA A 432 1.06 18.73 -23.46
C ALA A 432 0.31 18.24 -24.72
N VAL A 433 -0.08 16.95 -24.76
CA VAL A 433 -0.78 16.35 -25.90
C VAL A 433 -2.09 17.07 -26.18
N ASN A 434 -2.93 17.29 -25.15
CA ASN A 434 -4.25 17.88 -25.35
C ASN A 434 -4.20 19.40 -25.63
N ALA A 435 -3.20 20.11 -25.08
CA ALA A 435 -3.01 21.53 -25.41
C ALA A 435 -2.60 21.73 -26.89
N VAL A 436 -1.62 20.95 -27.37
CA VAL A 436 -1.13 21.05 -28.75
C VAL A 436 -2.17 20.59 -29.79
N THR A 437 -3.01 19.60 -29.42
CA THR A 437 -4.07 19.07 -30.32
C THR A 437 -5.36 19.90 -30.31
N GLY A 438 -5.32 21.14 -29.76
CA GLY A 438 -6.45 22.06 -29.79
C GLY A 438 -7.53 21.79 -28.72
N LYS A 439 -7.30 20.85 -27.80
CA LYS A 439 -8.23 20.56 -26.67
C LYS A 439 -7.88 21.37 -25.41
N ALA A 440 -7.04 22.42 -25.49
CA ALA A 440 -6.56 23.23 -24.35
C ALA A 440 -7.69 23.73 -23.43
N LYS A 441 -8.82 24.16 -23.99
CA LYS A 441 -10.00 24.65 -23.23
C LYS A 441 -10.71 23.56 -22.42
N LYS A 442 -10.46 22.28 -22.71
CA LYS A 442 -11.06 21.14 -21.99
C LYS A 442 -10.21 20.69 -20.80
N ILE A 443 -8.99 21.20 -20.68
CA ILE A 443 -8.09 20.89 -19.57
C ILE A 443 -8.45 21.78 -18.39
N SER A 444 -8.62 21.18 -17.19
CA SER A 444 -8.89 21.97 -16.00
C SER A 444 -7.71 22.85 -15.60
N PRO A 445 -7.92 24.06 -15.04
CA PRO A 445 -6.82 24.92 -14.58
C PRO A 445 -5.89 24.22 -13.58
N ILE A 446 -6.44 23.36 -12.73
CA ILE A 446 -5.68 22.58 -11.74
C ILE A 446 -4.66 21.67 -12.45
N MET A 447 -5.03 21.05 -13.58
CA MET A 447 -4.11 20.19 -14.35
C MET A 447 -2.92 20.98 -14.92
N TYR A 448 -3.13 22.22 -15.35
CA TYR A 448 -2.03 23.11 -15.77
C TYR A 448 -1.09 23.43 -14.61
N VAL A 449 -1.65 23.72 -13.42
CA VAL A 449 -0.86 23.99 -12.21
C VAL A 449 -0.04 22.76 -11.83
N LEU A 450 -0.66 21.56 -11.80
CA LEU A 450 0.03 20.32 -11.50
C LEU A 450 1.15 20.02 -12.50
N ALA A 451 0.88 20.18 -13.81
CA ALA A 451 1.90 19.97 -14.84
C ALA A 451 3.08 20.94 -14.68
N LEU A 452 2.81 22.21 -14.37
CA LEU A 452 3.83 23.21 -14.11
C LEU A 452 4.67 22.83 -12.89
N LEU A 453 4.05 22.42 -11.79
CA LEU A 453 4.75 22.00 -10.57
C LEU A 453 5.65 20.79 -10.84
N PHE A 454 5.17 19.80 -11.62
CA PHE A 454 5.99 18.64 -12.01
C PHE A 454 7.12 19.00 -12.97
N ILE A 455 6.94 19.94 -13.89
CA ILE A 455 8.02 20.45 -14.74
C ILE A 455 9.07 21.16 -13.88
N LEU A 456 8.65 22.00 -12.94
CA LEU A 456 9.56 22.67 -12.01
C LEU A 456 10.33 21.65 -11.16
N LYS A 457 9.68 20.58 -10.72
CA LYS A 457 10.37 19.45 -10.07
C LYS A 457 11.55 18.97 -10.92
N TYR A 458 11.36 18.70 -12.22
CA TYR A 458 12.43 18.19 -13.09
C TYR A 458 13.52 19.22 -13.42
N ILE A 459 13.23 20.51 -13.29
CA ILE A 459 14.23 21.56 -13.53
C ILE A 459 15.12 21.77 -12.29
N PHE A 460 14.57 21.62 -11.09
CA PHE A 460 15.25 21.96 -9.85
C PHE A 460 15.73 20.75 -9.03
N MET A 461 15.37 19.54 -9.44
CA MET A 461 15.87 18.25 -8.93
C MET A 461 16.71 17.54 -9.99
#